data_104901d03f296c2b411f00b39af1a7a8
#
_entry.id   104901d03f296c2b411f00b39af1a7a8
#
_cell.length_a   1.000
_cell.length_b   1.000
_cell.length_c   1.000
_cell.angle_alpha   90.00
_cell.angle_beta   90.00
_cell.angle_gamma   90.00
#
_symmetry.space_group_name_H-M   'P 1'
#
loop_
_entity.id
_entity.type
_entity.pdbx_description
1 polymer ?
#
loop_
_entity_poly.entity_id
_entity_poly.type
_entity_poly.pdbx_seq_one_letter_code
_entity_poly.pdbx_strand_id
1 'polypeptide(L)'
;TDPLYMMQWVEEADREDPILPLKKGYKAFNCYTLPDGRIASLWKHALTSISEDGGHTWAEPVLRAKGFVNSNAKIWGQRLSDGTYATVYNPSEFRWPLAISLSKDGLEYTTLNLVHGEITPMRYGGNYKSYGPQYPRGIQEGNGVPADGDLWVSYSVNKEDMWISRIPVPVEINASAHADDD
;
A
#
# COMPACT_ATOMS: atom_id res chain seq x y z
N THR A 1 -5.56 3.06 -19.64
CA THR A 1 -5.92 4.07 -18.61
C THR A 1 -4.79 4.09 -17.59
N ASP A 2 -4.32 5.28 -17.24
CA ASP A 2 -3.26 5.44 -16.23
C ASP A 2 -3.79 5.01 -14.85
N PRO A 3 -3.16 4.03 -14.16
CA PRO A 3 -3.59 3.60 -12.85
C PRO A 3 -3.60 4.72 -11.79
N LEU A 4 -2.71 5.71 -11.90
CA LEU A 4 -2.69 6.87 -10.99
C LEU A 4 -3.91 7.76 -11.19
N TYR A 5 -4.31 7.96 -12.44
CA TYR A 5 -5.52 8.71 -12.75
C TYR A 5 -6.78 8.01 -12.22
N MET A 6 -6.85 6.69 -12.41
CA MET A 6 -7.93 5.87 -11.87
C MET A 6 -8.00 5.94 -10.35
N MET A 7 -6.84 5.89 -9.68
CA MET A 7 -6.74 5.99 -8.23
C MET A 7 -7.28 7.32 -7.70
N GLN A 8 -6.88 8.43 -8.30
CA GLN A 8 -7.34 9.76 -7.94
C GLN A 8 -8.85 9.88 -8.17
N TRP A 9 -9.31 9.44 -9.32
CA TRP A 9 -10.71 9.52 -9.68
C TRP A 9 -11.61 8.70 -8.75
N VAL A 10 -11.19 7.49 -8.35
CA VAL A 10 -11.92 6.67 -7.37
C VAL A 10 -11.98 7.31 -5.98
N GLU A 11 -10.92 8.01 -5.56
CA GLU A 11 -10.94 8.71 -4.27
C GLU A 11 -11.86 9.94 -4.27
N GLU A 12 -12.01 10.60 -5.39
CA GLU A 12 -12.74 11.86 -5.56
C GLU A 12 -14.15 11.68 -6.12
N ALA A 13 -14.38 10.63 -6.92
CA ALA A 13 -15.65 10.40 -7.57
C ALA A 13 -16.77 10.06 -6.60
N ASP A 14 -17.97 10.41 -6.98
CA ASP A 14 -19.18 9.95 -6.34
C ASP A 14 -19.21 8.40 -6.38
N ARG A 15 -19.36 7.80 -5.23
CA ARG A 15 -19.37 6.33 -5.07
C ARG A 15 -20.58 5.65 -5.72
N GLU A 16 -21.49 6.42 -6.21
CA GLU A 16 -22.66 5.97 -6.96
C GLU A 16 -22.40 5.95 -8.47
N ASP A 17 -21.20 6.35 -8.93
CA ASP A 17 -20.85 6.31 -10.34
C ASP A 17 -20.87 4.86 -10.85
N PRO A 18 -21.70 4.54 -11.85
CA PRO A 18 -21.85 3.19 -12.36
C PRO A 18 -20.60 2.64 -13.09
N ILE A 19 -19.66 3.50 -13.46
CA ILE A 19 -18.40 3.09 -14.11
C ILE A 19 -17.40 2.52 -13.07
N LEU A 20 -17.55 2.91 -11.80
CA LEU A 20 -16.72 2.42 -10.71
C LEU A 20 -17.61 1.80 -9.62
N PRO A 21 -18.03 0.57 -9.77
CA PRO A 21 -18.91 -0.09 -8.81
C PRO A 21 -18.17 -0.43 -7.51
N LEU A 22 -17.62 0.59 -6.85
CA LEU A 22 -17.06 0.43 -5.52
C LEU A 22 -18.21 0.25 -4.53
N LYS A 23 -18.30 -0.92 -3.96
CA LYS A 23 -19.27 -1.18 -2.90
C LYS A 23 -19.04 -0.22 -1.74
N LYS A 24 -20.13 0.24 -1.16
CA LYS A 24 -20.12 1.06 0.05
C LYS A 24 -19.27 0.38 1.13
N GLY A 25 -18.20 1.05 1.55
CA GLY A 25 -17.26 0.51 2.56
C GLY A 25 -15.84 0.27 2.04
N TYR A 26 -15.61 0.16 0.74
CA TYR A 26 -14.26 0.08 0.19
C TYR A 26 -13.65 1.48 0.16
N LYS A 27 -12.49 1.63 0.83
CA LYS A 27 -11.85 2.93 1.02
C LYS A 27 -10.36 2.85 0.74
N ALA A 28 -9.78 3.99 0.34
CA ALA A 28 -8.37 4.17 0.09
C ALA A 28 -7.87 3.19 -0.99
N PHE A 29 -8.49 3.27 -2.14
CA PHE A 29 -8.13 2.50 -3.33
C PHE A 29 -6.67 2.76 -3.73
N ASN A 30 -5.99 1.69 -4.07
CA ASN A 30 -4.70 1.67 -4.74
C ASN A 30 -4.69 0.50 -5.72
N CYS A 31 -4.00 0.63 -6.83
CA CYS A 31 -3.86 -0.46 -7.79
C CYS A 31 -2.48 -0.47 -8.45
N TYR A 32 -2.13 -1.60 -9.03
CA TYR A 32 -0.93 -1.80 -9.85
C TYR A 32 -1.18 -2.87 -10.90
N THR A 33 -0.41 -2.81 -11.98
CA THR A 33 -0.51 -3.77 -13.08
C THR A 33 0.31 -5.02 -12.80
N LEU A 34 -0.29 -6.18 -12.97
CA LEU A 34 0.36 -7.50 -12.88
C LEU A 34 1.17 -7.82 -14.14
N PRO A 35 2.07 -8.83 -14.11
CA PRO A 35 2.89 -9.19 -15.25
C PRO A 35 2.10 -9.60 -16.49
N ASP A 36 0.91 -10.13 -16.32
CA ASP A 36 -0.01 -10.57 -17.39
C ASP A 36 -0.92 -9.45 -17.93
N GLY A 37 -0.76 -8.23 -17.43
CA GLY A 37 -1.53 -7.05 -17.84
C GLY A 37 -2.82 -6.83 -17.06
N ARG A 38 -3.25 -7.75 -16.21
CA ARG A 38 -4.37 -7.53 -15.30
C ARG A 38 -4.01 -6.47 -14.25
N ILE A 39 -5.01 -5.87 -13.64
CA ILE A 39 -4.83 -4.88 -12.58
C ILE A 39 -5.26 -5.49 -11.24
N ALA A 40 -4.37 -5.48 -10.27
CA ALA A 40 -4.70 -5.79 -8.88
C ALA A 40 -5.04 -4.52 -8.12
N SER A 41 -6.09 -4.57 -7.32
CA SER A 41 -6.50 -3.49 -6.42
C SER A 41 -6.16 -3.83 -4.97
N LEU A 42 -5.98 -2.79 -4.17
CA LEU A 42 -5.88 -2.88 -2.72
C LEU A 42 -6.75 -1.82 -2.06
N TRP A 43 -7.49 -2.21 -1.03
CA TRP A 43 -8.24 -1.31 -0.14
C TRP A 43 -7.87 -1.57 1.31
N LYS A 44 -8.33 -0.71 2.19
CA LYS A 44 -8.28 -0.94 3.64
C LYS A 44 -8.81 -2.34 3.99
N HIS A 45 -8.37 -2.87 5.11
CA HIS A 45 -8.65 -4.23 5.57
C HIS A 45 -8.01 -5.34 4.72
N ALA A 46 -6.93 -4.99 4.01
CA ALA A 46 -6.24 -5.89 3.07
C ALA A 46 -7.17 -6.47 1.99
N LEU A 47 -8.20 -5.75 1.60
CA LEU A 47 -9.11 -6.20 0.55
C LEU A 47 -8.45 -6.05 -0.82
N THR A 48 -8.67 -7.02 -1.69
CA THR A 48 -8.14 -7.07 -3.05
C THR A 48 -9.15 -7.64 -4.04
N SER A 49 -9.03 -7.22 -5.27
CA SER A 49 -9.75 -7.76 -6.41
C SER A 49 -8.92 -7.58 -7.68
N ILE A 50 -9.28 -8.29 -8.73
CA ILE A 50 -8.60 -8.26 -10.02
C ILE A 50 -9.53 -7.67 -11.07
N SER A 51 -8.97 -6.83 -11.93
CA SER A 51 -9.62 -6.36 -13.15
C SER A 51 -8.89 -6.91 -14.37
N GLU A 52 -9.64 -7.39 -15.35
CA GLU A 52 -9.15 -7.90 -16.62
C GLU A 52 -9.35 -6.90 -17.79
N ASP A 53 -10.04 -5.81 -17.53
CA ASP A 53 -10.50 -4.83 -18.52
C ASP A 53 -9.97 -3.40 -18.29
N GLY A 54 -8.79 -3.29 -17.69
CA GLY A 54 -8.14 -1.99 -17.44
C GLY A 54 -8.75 -1.19 -16.30
N GLY A 55 -9.44 -1.84 -15.36
CA GLY A 55 -10.01 -1.21 -14.17
C GLY A 55 -11.47 -0.79 -14.31
N HIS A 56 -12.13 -1.16 -15.42
CA HIS A 56 -13.55 -0.84 -15.62
C HIS A 56 -14.47 -1.73 -14.78
N THR A 57 -14.13 -3.01 -14.66
CA THR A 57 -14.84 -3.95 -13.79
C THR A 57 -13.87 -4.71 -12.89
N TRP A 58 -14.38 -5.20 -11.77
CA TRP A 58 -13.61 -5.89 -10.75
C TRP A 58 -14.24 -7.22 -10.40
N ALA A 59 -13.39 -8.25 -10.26
CA ALA A 59 -13.83 -9.60 -9.90
C ALA A 59 -14.55 -9.63 -8.54
N GLU A 60 -15.60 -10.42 -8.48
CA GLU A 60 -16.38 -10.66 -7.27
C GLU A 60 -16.31 -12.16 -6.88
N PRO A 61 -16.27 -12.50 -5.60
CA PRO A 61 -16.24 -11.60 -4.44
C PRO A 61 -14.88 -10.94 -4.22
N VAL A 62 -14.87 -9.75 -3.62
CA VAL A 62 -13.64 -9.14 -3.13
C VAL A 62 -13.10 -9.97 -1.98
N LEU A 63 -11.82 -10.29 -2.04
CA LEU A 63 -11.15 -11.18 -1.09
C LEU A 63 -10.15 -10.42 -0.22
N ARG A 64 -9.61 -11.07 0.81
CA ARG A 64 -8.42 -10.58 1.50
C ARG A 64 -7.16 -10.98 0.75
N ALA A 65 -6.25 -10.04 0.55
CA ALA A 65 -4.94 -10.33 -0.01
C ALA A 65 -4.17 -11.28 0.90
N LYS A 66 -3.46 -12.22 0.30
CA LYS A 66 -2.71 -13.24 1.04
C LYS A 66 -1.41 -12.67 1.58
N GLY A 67 -1.02 -13.13 2.77
CA GLY A 67 0.29 -12.89 3.34
C GLY A 67 0.42 -11.62 4.17
N PHE A 68 -0.60 -10.75 4.24
CA PHE A 68 -0.53 -9.62 5.16
C PHE A 68 -1.86 -9.28 5.85
N VAL A 69 -1.73 -8.67 7.02
CA VAL A 69 -2.85 -8.24 7.85
C VAL A 69 -2.88 -6.72 7.91
N ASN A 70 -4.02 -6.14 7.61
CA ASN A 70 -4.27 -4.72 7.74
C ASN A 70 -5.69 -4.50 8.25
N SER A 71 -5.86 -3.52 9.11
CA SER A 71 -7.18 -3.10 9.58
C SER A 71 -7.68 -1.86 8.83
N ASN A 72 -8.11 -0.84 9.52
CA ASN A 72 -8.64 0.38 8.93
C ASN A 72 -7.55 1.41 8.57
N ALA A 73 -6.41 0.98 8.04
CA ALA A 73 -5.33 1.84 7.60
C ALA A 73 -5.18 1.83 6.08
N LYS A 74 -4.65 2.93 5.52
CA LYS A 74 -4.35 3.03 4.09
C LYS A 74 -3.17 2.12 3.76
N ILE A 75 -3.25 1.45 2.62
CA ILE A 75 -2.20 0.62 2.04
C ILE A 75 -1.70 1.31 0.78
N TRP A 76 -0.42 1.24 0.51
CA TRP A 76 0.17 1.56 -0.77
C TRP A 76 0.82 0.32 -1.37
N GLY A 77 0.57 0.04 -2.64
CA GLY A 77 1.23 -1.03 -3.38
C GLY A 77 1.68 -0.56 -4.76
N GLN A 78 2.84 -1.04 -5.21
CA GLN A 78 3.36 -0.80 -6.55
C GLN A 78 4.33 -1.89 -6.98
N ARG A 79 4.59 -1.95 -8.28
CA ARG A 79 5.69 -2.72 -8.85
C ARG A 79 6.99 -1.94 -8.70
N LEU A 80 8.06 -2.63 -8.29
CA LEU A 80 9.40 -2.07 -8.13
C LEU A 80 10.21 -2.19 -9.42
N SER A 81 11.38 -1.52 -9.46
CA SER A 81 12.29 -1.51 -10.60
C SER A 81 12.87 -2.88 -10.95
N ASP A 82 13.03 -3.76 -9.96
CA ASP A 82 13.49 -5.14 -10.12
C ASP A 82 12.39 -6.11 -10.56
N GLY A 83 11.16 -5.62 -10.73
CA GLY A 83 10.00 -6.40 -11.15
C GLY A 83 9.22 -7.05 -10.00
N THR A 84 9.69 -7.00 -8.76
CA THR A 84 8.92 -7.42 -7.58
C THR A 84 7.82 -6.40 -7.25
N TYR A 85 6.91 -6.76 -6.38
CA TYR A 85 5.86 -5.88 -5.89
C TYR A 85 6.08 -5.61 -4.41
N ALA A 86 5.79 -4.39 -3.99
CA ALA A 86 5.85 -3.99 -2.60
C ALA A 86 4.52 -3.40 -2.14
N THR A 87 4.13 -3.70 -0.92
CA THR A 87 3.08 -2.97 -0.21
C THR A 87 3.65 -2.34 1.04
N VAL A 88 3.28 -1.08 1.27
CA VAL A 88 3.62 -0.33 2.49
C VAL A 88 2.34 -0.05 3.26
N TYR A 89 2.29 -0.45 4.53
CA TYR A 89 1.07 -0.47 5.32
C TYR A 89 1.35 -0.56 6.83
N ASN A 90 0.30 -0.49 7.63
CA ASN A 90 0.37 -0.77 9.06
C ASN A 90 -0.10 -2.21 9.33
N PRO A 91 0.78 -3.12 9.79
CA PRO A 91 0.48 -4.53 9.97
C PRO A 91 -0.23 -4.85 11.30
N SER A 92 -1.08 -3.96 11.78
CA SER A 92 -1.79 -4.10 13.04
C SER A 92 -3.13 -3.37 13.01
N GLU A 93 -3.87 -3.42 14.09
CA GLU A 93 -5.09 -2.62 14.29
C GLU A 93 -4.79 -1.13 14.47
N PHE A 94 -3.56 -0.81 14.86
CA PHE A 94 -3.09 0.55 15.07
C PHE A 94 -2.39 1.11 13.85
N ARG A 95 -2.09 2.40 13.86
CA ARG A 95 -1.29 3.08 12.83
C ARG A 95 0.21 2.99 13.16
N TRP A 96 0.66 1.82 13.59
CA TRP A 96 2.03 1.57 14.01
C TRP A 96 2.33 0.05 14.00
N PRO A 97 3.55 -0.35 13.61
CA PRO A 97 4.55 0.40 12.85
C PRO A 97 4.12 0.62 11.39
N LEU A 98 4.95 1.30 10.61
CA LEU A 98 4.87 1.26 9.15
C LEU A 98 5.82 0.17 8.65
N ALA A 99 5.30 -0.73 7.86
CA ALA A 99 6.03 -1.88 7.35
C ALA A 99 5.92 -2.01 5.84
N ILE A 100 6.82 -2.78 5.26
CA ILE A 100 6.81 -3.18 3.85
C ILE A 100 6.73 -4.70 3.75
N SER A 101 5.92 -5.18 2.83
CA SER A 101 5.84 -6.59 2.44
C SER A 101 6.07 -6.74 0.95
N LEU A 102 6.77 -7.79 0.54
CA LEU A 102 7.13 -8.05 -0.85
C LEU A 102 6.36 -9.24 -1.41
N SER A 103 6.12 -9.16 -2.73
CA SER A 103 5.50 -10.20 -3.52
C SER A 103 6.21 -10.35 -4.86
N LYS A 104 6.31 -11.59 -5.36
CA LYS A 104 6.85 -11.88 -6.69
C LYS A 104 5.80 -11.76 -7.79
N ASP A 105 4.56 -12.02 -7.45
CA ASP A 105 3.43 -12.07 -8.40
C ASP A 105 2.45 -10.90 -8.24
N GLY A 106 2.61 -10.08 -7.20
CA GLY A 106 1.71 -8.99 -6.86
C GLY A 106 0.42 -9.42 -6.18
N LEU A 107 0.27 -10.69 -5.80
CA LEU A 107 -0.95 -11.25 -5.21
C LEU A 107 -0.71 -11.88 -3.84
N GLU A 108 0.42 -12.54 -3.65
CA GLU A 108 0.80 -13.16 -2.39
C GLU A 108 2.05 -12.50 -1.82
N TYR A 109 1.93 -11.95 -0.62
CA TYR A 109 2.98 -11.22 0.06
C TYR A 109 3.63 -12.10 1.12
N THR A 110 4.96 -12.22 1.07
CA THR A 110 5.70 -13.27 1.81
C THR A 110 6.69 -12.73 2.83
N THR A 111 6.87 -11.41 2.92
CA THR A 111 7.84 -10.80 3.83
C THR A 111 7.18 -9.72 4.69
N LEU A 112 7.85 -9.36 5.78
CA LEU A 112 7.45 -8.24 6.62
C LEU A 112 8.70 -7.57 7.18
N ASN A 113 9.00 -6.37 6.69
CA ASN A 113 10.14 -5.57 7.12
C ASN A 113 9.69 -4.21 7.64
N LEU A 114 10.44 -3.66 8.58
CA LEU A 114 10.16 -2.36 9.16
C LEU A 114 10.56 -1.24 8.20
N VAL A 115 9.65 -0.28 7.99
CA VAL A 115 9.95 1.00 7.31
C VAL A 115 10.15 2.11 8.32
N HIS A 116 9.22 2.24 9.29
CA HIS A 116 9.29 3.27 10.33
C HIS A 116 8.63 2.76 11.61
N GLY A 117 9.39 2.72 12.70
CA GLY A 117 8.94 2.25 14.00
C GLY A 117 9.03 3.29 15.11
N GLU A 118 9.63 4.43 14.85
CA GLU A 118 9.75 5.50 15.83
C GLU A 118 8.40 6.15 16.13
N ILE A 119 8.13 6.39 17.39
CA ILE A 119 6.95 7.11 17.86
C ILE A 119 7.40 8.44 18.44
N THR A 120 7.09 9.51 17.73
CA THR A 120 7.30 10.88 18.23
C THR A 120 6.15 11.29 19.16
N PRO A 121 6.38 12.15 20.16
CA PRO A 121 5.31 12.71 20.95
C PRO A 121 4.30 13.46 20.07
N MET A 122 3.02 13.22 20.31
CA MET A 122 1.95 13.97 19.65
C MET A 122 1.89 15.39 20.23
N ARG A 123 1.98 16.39 19.36
CA ARG A 123 2.01 17.81 19.76
C ARG A 123 0.63 18.44 19.84
N TYR A 124 -0.32 17.96 19.05
CA TYR A 124 -1.64 18.55 18.93
C TYR A 124 -2.74 17.53 19.18
N GLY A 125 -3.73 17.89 19.98
CA GLY A 125 -4.95 17.14 20.16
C GLY A 125 -5.92 17.33 18.98
N GLY A 126 -6.99 16.58 18.94
CA GLY A 126 -8.07 16.75 17.96
C GLY A 126 -8.85 15.48 17.69
N ASN A 127 -10.04 15.66 17.11
CA ASN A 127 -10.86 14.53 16.69
C ASN A 127 -10.16 13.74 15.58
N TYR A 128 -10.29 12.41 15.65
CA TYR A 128 -9.68 11.49 14.67
C TYR A 128 -8.14 11.52 14.62
N LYS A 129 -7.49 12.09 15.62
CA LYS A 129 -6.05 11.97 15.78
C LYS A 129 -5.68 10.53 16.12
N SER A 130 -4.57 10.07 15.55
CA SER A 130 -3.93 8.79 15.87
C SER A 130 -2.42 8.98 15.78
N TYR A 131 -1.69 8.39 16.69
CA TYR A 131 -0.24 8.40 16.66
C TYR A 131 0.30 7.42 15.59
N GLY A 132 1.58 7.56 15.30
CA GLY A 132 2.34 6.69 14.43
C GLY A 132 2.33 7.08 12.95
N PRO A 133 3.16 6.37 12.16
CA PRO A 133 3.30 6.58 10.72
C PRO A 133 2.09 6.01 9.98
N GLN A 134 1.44 6.83 9.16
CA GLN A 134 0.20 6.48 8.50
C GLN A 134 0.01 7.21 7.18
N TYR A 135 -0.95 6.78 6.39
CA TYR A 135 -1.26 7.29 5.05
C TYR A 135 -0.07 7.19 4.08
N PRO A 136 0.52 5.99 3.93
CA PRO A 136 1.62 5.82 3.00
C PRO A 136 1.17 6.07 1.56
N ARG A 137 2.06 6.69 0.80
CA ARG A 137 1.93 6.85 -0.64
C ARG A 137 3.31 6.80 -1.29
N GLY A 138 3.47 5.91 -2.27
CA GLY A 138 4.67 5.87 -3.09
C GLY A 138 4.79 7.11 -3.96
N ILE A 139 6.00 7.59 -4.14
CA ILE A 139 6.32 8.67 -5.06
C ILE A 139 6.74 8.01 -6.37
N GLN A 140 6.02 8.31 -7.43
CA GLN A 140 6.21 7.73 -8.75
C GLN A 140 6.53 8.83 -9.76
N GLU A 141 7.41 8.52 -10.72
CA GLU A 141 7.69 9.38 -11.86
C GLU A 141 7.41 8.63 -13.17
N GLY A 142 6.80 9.33 -14.13
CA GLY A 142 6.55 8.78 -15.47
C GLY A 142 5.87 7.41 -15.44
N ASN A 143 6.63 6.37 -15.66
CA ASN A 143 6.14 4.98 -15.71
C ASN A 143 5.97 4.31 -14.33
N GLY A 144 5.99 5.06 -13.25
CA GLY A 144 5.77 4.55 -11.91
C GLY A 144 7.02 4.10 -11.17
N VAL A 145 8.21 4.33 -11.73
CA VAL A 145 9.49 4.05 -11.09
C VAL A 145 10.31 5.33 -11.03
N PRO A 146 10.78 5.77 -9.85
CA PRO A 146 11.72 6.89 -9.73
C PRO A 146 13.00 6.67 -10.53
N ALA A 147 13.67 7.76 -10.93
CA ALA A 147 14.85 7.71 -11.78
C ALA A 147 16.03 6.92 -11.21
N ASP A 148 16.15 6.87 -9.87
CA ASP A 148 17.16 6.07 -9.15
C ASP A 148 16.79 4.60 -9.00
N GLY A 149 15.57 4.21 -9.37
CA GLY A 149 15.05 2.85 -9.26
C GLY A 149 14.60 2.45 -7.85
N ASP A 150 14.77 3.29 -6.86
CA ASP A 150 14.40 3.01 -5.48
C ASP A 150 12.89 3.25 -5.21
N LEU A 151 12.38 2.66 -4.15
CA LEU A 151 11.05 2.94 -3.67
C LEU A 151 11.06 4.15 -2.72
N TRP A 152 10.40 5.21 -3.12
CA TRP A 152 10.20 6.39 -2.29
C TRP A 152 8.77 6.43 -1.76
N VAL A 153 8.61 6.55 -0.45
CA VAL A 153 7.29 6.55 0.21
C VAL A 153 7.17 7.77 1.11
N SER A 154 6.14 8.57 0.87
CA SER A 154 5.72 9.63 1.78
C SER A 154 4.64 9.11 2.74
N TYR A 155 4.65 9.59 3.97
CA TYR A 155 3.64 9.25 4.97
C TYR A 155 3.57 10.34 6.04
N SER A 156 2.49 10.34 6.81
CA SER A 156 2.33 11.26 7.93
C SER A 156 2.67 10.56 9.24
N VAL A 157 3.42 11.23 10.12
CA VAL A 157 3.61 10.79 11.51
C VAL A 157 2.69 11.60 12.40
N ASN A 158 1.86 10.94 13.21
CA ASN A 158 0.86 11.54 14.11
C ASN A 158 -0.18 12.45 13.42
N LYS A 159 -0.27 12.45 12.09
CA LYS A 159 -0.99 13.46 11.28
C LYS A 159 -0.49 14.89 11.54
N GLU A 160 0.77 15.04 11.83
CA GLU A 160 1.41 16.31 12.17
C GLU A 160 2.57 16.63 11.25
N ASP A 161 3.41 15.63 10.98
CA ASP A 161 4.58 15.78 10.15
C ASP A 161 4.52 14.89 8.92
N MET A 162 5.05 15.38 7.81
CA MET A 162 5.25 14.60 6.60
C MET A 162 6.67 14.07 6.57
N TRP A 163 6.78 12.76 6.40
CA TRP A 163 8.04 12.04 6.31
C TRP A 163 8.17 11.38 4.94
N ILE A 164 9.41 11.18 4.53
CA ILE A 164 9.74 10.44 3.31
C ILE A 164 10.80 9.41 3.65
N SER A 165 10.56 8.17 3.28
CA SER A 165 11.55 7.10 3.34
C SER A 165 11.98 6.71 1.92
N ARG A 166 13.28 6.58 1.72
CA ARG A 166 13.88 5.96 0.55
C ARG A 166 14.25 4.53 0.90
N ILE A 167 13.75 3.59 0.13
CA ILE A 167 13.97 2.15 0.32
C ILE A 167 14.71 1.65 -0.92
N PRO A 168 15.99 1.24 -0.78
CA PRO A 168 16.75 0.70 -1.89
C PRO A 168 16.07 -0.53 -2.53
N VAL A 169 16.19 -0.65 -3.84
CA VAL A 169 15.70 -1.80 -4.60
C VAL A 169 16.91 -2.50 -5.25
N PRO A 170 17.08 -3.81 -5.06
CA PRO A 170 16.20 -4.74 -4.36
C PRO A 170 16.11 -4.49 -2.86
N VAL A 171 14.92 -4.71 -2.29
CA VAL A 171 14.71 -4.54 -0.86
C VAL A 171 15.40 -5.67 -0.11
N GLU A 172 16.36 -5.34 0.75
CA GLU A 172 17.03 -6.31 1.60
C GLU A 172 16.07 -6.83 2.68
N ILE A 173 15.93 -8.14 2.73
CA ILE A 173 15.17 -8.81 3.78
C ILE A 173 16.15 -9.09 4.91
N ASN A 174 15.99 -8.41 6.04
CA ASN A 174 16.70 -8.79 7.25
C ASN A 174 16.18 -10.18 7.67
N ALA A 175 16.91 -11.23 7.33
CA ALA A 175 16.69 -12.54 7.92
C ALA A 175 16.78 -12.36 9.42
N SER A 176 15.68 -12.62 10.15
CA SER A 176 15.63 -12.50 11.59
C SER A 176 16.79 -13.26 12.22
N ALA A 177 17.52 -12.63 13.10
CA ALA A 177 18.49 -13.23 13.99
C ALA A 177 17.77 -14.12 15.05
N HIS A 178 17.08 -15.16 14.59
CA HIS A 178 16.47 -16.20 15.43
C HIS A 178 16.67 -17.57 14.78
N ALA A 179 17.92 -17.91 14.56
CA ALA A 179 18.32 -19.28 14.33
C ALA A 179 19.71 -19.43 14.95
N ASP A 180 19.73 -19.47 16.29
CA ASP A 180 20.84 -20.05 17.05
C ASP A 180 20.57 -19.79 18.54
N ASP A 181 19.66 -20.57 19.11
CA ASP A 181 19.63 -20.96 20.52
C ASP A 181 18.92 -22.32 20.60
N ASP A 182 19.68 -23.35 20.28
CA ASP A 182 19.49 -24.73 20.75
C ASP A 182 20.60 -25.07 21.76
#